data_1411d0243698d1558cf9e9964ead0622
#
_entry.id   1411d0243698d1558cf9e9964ead0622
#
_cell.length_a   1.000
_cell.length_b   1.000
_cell.length_c   1.000
_cell.angle_alpha   90.00
_cell.angle_beta   90.00
_cell.angle_gamma   90.00
#
_symmetry.space_group_name_H-M   'P 1'
#
loop_
_entity.id
_entity.type
_entity.pdbx_description
1 polymer ?
#
loop_
_entity_poly.entity_id
_entity_poly.type
_entity_poly.pdbx_seq_one_letter_code
_entity_poly.pdbx_strand_id
1 'polypeptide(L)'
;MFLNIDQKNPADIAAIDDHEDSLTYGELVRFCDHFGEVLDKRTLIFILSENCIGAFAGYIGALSNKIVPLIIHSHTESGLFQNLLAAYRPEYLWLPERLGHEYGSEVIFGFKHYILVKTGMTPPPLYKELSLLLPTSGSTGS
;
A
#
# COMPACT_ATOMS: atom_id res chain seq x y z
N MET A 1 14.77 9.78 -0.14
CA MET A 1 13.42 9.23 0.10
C MET A 1 12.44 9.85 -0.88
N PHE A 2 11.39 9.14 -1.22
CA PHE A 2 10.43 9.57 -2.23
C PHE A 2 9.88 10.97 -1.90
N LEU A 3 9.83 11.86 -2.87
CA LEU A 3 9.38 13.25 -2.74
C LEU A 3 10.14 14.05 -1.69
N ASN A 4 11.32 13.62 -1.32
CA ASN A 4 12.18 14.32 -0.33
C ASN A 4 11.47 14.59 0.99
N ILE A 5 10.59 13.70 1.41
CA ILE A 5 9.82 13.88 2.65
C ILE A 5 10.71 13.90 3.88
N ASP A 6 11.85 13.25 3.83
CA ASP A 6 12.82 13.22 4.92
C ASP A 6 13.56 14.55 5.10
N GLN A 7 13.46 15.45 4.12
CA GLN A 7 14.07 16.78 4.20
C GLN A 7 13.09 17.85 4.65
N LYS A 8 11.84 17.50 4.89
CA LYS A 8 10.83 18.43 5.38
C LYS A 8 10.91 18.54 6.91
N ASN A 9 10.37 19.63 7.44
CA ASN A 9 10.28 19.79 8.89
C ASN A 9 9.38 18.68 9.45
N PRO A 10 9.88 17.83 10.37
CA PRO A 10 9.09 16.72 10.89
C PRO A 10 7.78 17.13 11.56
N ALA A 11 7.69 18.34 12.08
CA ALA A 11 6.49 18.82 12.76
C ALA A 11 5.42 19.32 11.78
N ASP A 12 5.78 19.56 10.53
CA ASP A 12 4.82 20.04 9.54
C ASP A 12 3.88 18.93 9.13
N ILE A 13 2.65 19.32 8.79
CA ILE A 13 1.61 18.37 8.36
C ILE A 13 1.83 18.00 6.91
N ALA A 14 1.94 16.69 6.64
CA ALA A 14 2.06 16.18 5.29
C ALA A 14 0.69 15.92 4.66
N ALA A 15 -0.30 15.52 5.45
CA ALA A 15 -1.64 15.20 4.94
C ALA A 15 -2.70 15.32 6.04
N ILE A 16 -3.91 15.64 5.62
CA ILE A 16 -5.11 15.66 6.47
C ILE A 16 -6.22 14.99 5.67
N ASP A 17 -7.01 14.14 6.31
CA ASP A 17 -8.14 13.51 5.62
C ASP A 17 -9.49 13.98 6.16
N ASP A 18 -10.56 13.47 5.55
CA ASP A 18 -11.93 13.85 5.92
C ASP A 18 -12.38 13.28 7.25
N HIS A 19 -11.60 12.39 7.85
CA HIS A 19 -11.90 11.76 9.14
C HIS A 19 -11.21 12.50 10.29
N GLU A 20 -10.71 13.71 10.05
CA GLU A 20 -10.01 14.55 11.02
C GLU A 20 -8.66 13.95 11.47
N ASP A 21 -8.18 12.94 10.77
CA ASP A 21 -6.82 12.44 10.97
C ASP A 21 -5.83 13.33 10.27
N SER A 22 -4.63 13.43 10.84
CA SER A 22 -3.54 14.16 10.22
C SER A 22 -2.26 13.33 10.30
N LEU A 23 -1.32 13.66 9.44
CA LEU A 23 -0.04 12.96 9.35
C LEU A 23 1.05 14.00 9.19
N THR A 24 2.01 14.00 10.11
CA THR A 24 3.18 14.87 10.00
C THR A 24 4.23 14.21 9.13
N TYR A 25 5.17 15.01 8.62
CA TYR A 25 6.27 14.44 7.85
C TYR A 25 7.12 13.50 8.70
N GLY A 26 7.30 13.80 9.98
CA GLY A 26 8.04 12.90 10.87
C GLY A 26 7.39 11.55 11.04
N GLU A 27 6.06 11.55 11.19
CA GLU A 27 5.31 10.30 11.26
C GLU A 27 5.41 9.51 9.95
N LEU A 28 5.32 10.22 8.83
CA LEU A 28 5.40 9.58 7.51
C LEU A 28 6.77 8.95 7.28
N VAL A 29 7.84 9.66 7.62
CA VAL A 29 9.19 9.13 7.49
C VAL A 29 9.39 7.88 8.35
N ARG A 30 8.94 7.93 9.60
CA ARG A 30 9.03 6.75 10.48
C ARG A 30 8.24 5.57 9.94
N PHE A 31 7.05 5.84 9.40
CA PHE A 31 6.26 4.80 8.77
C PHE A 31 6.99 4.19 7.57
N CYS A 32 7.55 5.02 6.71
CA CYS A 32 8.28 4.54 5.53
C CYS A 32 9.48 3.69 5.91
N ASP A 33 10.21 4.08 6.94
CA ASP A 33 11.36 3.32 7.43
C ASP A 33 10.92 1.96 7.97
N HIS A 34 9.86 1.94 8.76
CA HIS A 34 9.33 0.69 9.30
C HIS A 34 8.80 -0.22 8.19
N PHE A 35 8.10 0.37 7.23
CA PHE A 35 7.57 -0.36 6.07
C PHE A 35 8.70 -1.05 5.31
N GLY A 36 9.81 -0.33 5.11
CA GLY A 36 10.98 -0.86 4.45
C GLY A 36 11.69 -1.96 5.23
N GLU A 37 11.67 -1.88 6.56
CA GLU A 37 12.23 -2.94 7.40
C GLU A 37 11.41 -4.22 7.32
N VAL A 38 10.10 -4.08 7.28
CA VAL A 38 9.19 -5.22 7.24
C VAL A 38 9.19 -5.85 5.84
N LEU A 39 9.19 -5.01 4.81
CA LEU A 39 9.22 -5.45 3.41
C LEU A 39 10.64 -5.27 2.89
N ASP A 40 11.54 -6.11 3.33
CA ASP A 40 12.98 -5.95 3.13
C ASP A 40 13.49 -6.33 1.74
N LYS A 41 12.59 -6.58 0.83
CA LYS A 41 12.94 -6.92 -0.55
C LYS A 41 11.92 -6.30 -1.51
N ARG A 42 12.32 -6.13 -2.76
CA ARG A 42 11.43 -5.66 -3.80
C ARG A 42 10.32 -6.70 -4.04
N THR A 43 9.09 -6.31 -3.87
CA THR A 43 7.95 -7.19 -4.03
C THR A 43 6.73 -6.40 -4.49
N LEU A 44 5.66 -7.11 -4.80
CA LEU A 44 4.38 -6.53 -5.20
C LEU A 44 3.43 -6.54 -4.02
N ILE A 45 2.78 -5.40 -3.77
CA ILE A 45 1.70 -5.34 -2.81
C ILE A 45 0.46 -4.73 -3.45
N PHE A 46 -0.70 -5.13 -2.97
CA PHE A 46 -1.95 -4.45 -3.32
C PHE A 46 -2.25 -3.43 -2.22
N ILE A 47 -2.62 -2.22 -2.63
CA ILE A 47 -3.10 -1.20 -1.70
C ILE A 47 -4.57 -0.98 -2.01
N LEU A 48 -5.44 -1.35 -1.06
CA LEU A 48 -6.87 -1.10 -1.19
C LEU A 48 -7.12 0.34 -0.76
N SER A 49 -7.25 1.23 -1.74
CA SER A 49 -7.25 2.64 -1.48
C SER A 49 -8.63 3.16 -1.05
N GLU A 50 -8.59 4.07 -0.10
CA GLU A 50 -9.73 4.89 0.30
C GLU A 50 -9.19 6.31 0.47
N ASN A 51 -10.09 7.27 0.57
CA ASN A 51 -9.67 8.65 0.74
C ASN A 51 -9.29 8.92 2.20
N CYS A 52 -8.15 8.38 2.61
CA CYS A 52 -7.70 8.50 3.99
C CYS A 52 -6.17 8.42 4.07
N ILE A 53 -5.67 8.81 5.24
CA ILE A 53 -4.22 8.87 5.51
C ILE A 53 -3.55 7.50 5.46
N GLY A 54 -4.23 6.46 5.95
CA GLY A 54 -3.66 5.12 5.94
C GLY A 54 -3.31 4.65 4.53
N ALA A 55 -4.22 4.88 3.58
CA ALA A 55 -3.98 4.52 2.19
C ALA A 55 -2.82 5.33 1.60
N PHE A 56 -2.82 6.63 1.84
CA PHE A 56 -1.76 7.53 1.36
C PHE A 56 -0.39 7.11 1.90
N ALA A 57 -0.30 6.83 3.19
CA ALA A 57 0.97 6.43 3.80
C ALA A 57 1.52 5.14 3.17
N GLY A 58 0.65 4.16 2.94
CA GLY A 58 1.06 2.91 2.31
C GLY A 58 1.63 3.13 0.91
N TYR A 59 1.00 4.00 0.14
CA TYR A 59 1.48 4.35 -1.20
C TYR A 59 2.87 4.98 -1.14
N ILE A 60 3.06 5.98 -0.29
CA ILE A 60 4.36 6.65 -0.15
C ILE A 60 5.42 5.68 0.40
N GLY A 61 5.04 4.86 1.37
CA GLY A 61 5.94 3.86 1.94
C GLY A 61 6.44 2.86 0.89
N ALA A 62 5.53 2.40 0.04
CA ALA A 62 5.90 1.48 -1.04
C ALA A 62 6.88 2.14 -2.01
N LEU A 63 6.55 3.33 -2.49
CA LEU A 63 7.42 4.02 -3.46
C LEU A 63 8.77 4.39 -2.85
N SER A 64 8.82 4.75 -1.57
CA SER A 64 10.06 5.09 -0.89
C SER A 64 11.00 3.90 -0.74
N ASN A 65 10.46 2.69 -0.74
CA ASN A 65 11.22 1.46 -0.50
C ASN A 65 11.30 0.57 -1.73
N LYS A 66 10.94 1.09 -2.89
CA LYS A 66 10.97 0.36 -4.17
C LYS A 66 10.10 -0.89 -4.17
N ILE A 67 9.07 -0.87 -3.34
CA ILE A 67 8.01 -1.86 -3.36
C ILE A 67 7.05 -1.45 -4.47
N VAL A 68 6.53 -2.40 -5.23
CA VAL A 68 5.63 -2.10 -6.35
C VAL A 68 4.19 -2.21 -5.88
N PRO A 69 3.44 -1.08 -5.76
CA PRO A 69 2.04 -1.15 -5.36
C PRO A 69 1.12 -1.25 -6.57
N LEU A 70 0.10 -2.09 -6.45
CA LEU A 70 -1.07 -2.04 -7.33
C LEU A 70 -2.18 -1.38 -6.52
N ILE A 71 -2.63 -0.22 -6.99
CA ILE A 71 -3.65 0.56 -6.28
C ILE A 71 -5.03 0.09 -6.74
N ILE A 72 -5.85 -0.38 -5.80
CA ILE A 72 -7.19 -0.90 -6.08
C ILE A 72 -8.16 -0.21 -5.12
N HIS A 73 -9.26 0.32 -5.63
CA HIS A 73 -10.26 0.93 -4.77
C HIS A 73 -10.85 -0.12 -3.81
N SER A 74 -11.02 0.24 -2.54
CA SER A 74 -11.49 -0.70 -1.51
C SER A 74 -12.89 -1.25 -1.78
N HIS A 75 -13.69 -0.55 -2.59
CA HIS A 75 -15.04 -0.97 -2.96
C HIS A 75 -15.08 -1.69 -4.31
N THR A 76 -13.94 -2.11 -4.82
CA THR A 76 -13.89 -2.89 -6.05
C THR A 76 -14.70 -4.17 -5.89
N GLU A 77 -15.46 -4.52 -6.93
CA GLU A 77 -16.26 -5.73 -6.92
C GLU A 77 -15.41 -6.95 -6.60
N SER A 78 -15.97 -7.81 -5.76
CA SER A 78 -15.26 -8.97 -5.23
C SER A 78 -14.73 -9.91 -6.33
N GLY A 79 -15.51 -10.15 -7.40
CA GLY A 79 -15.04 -10.97 -8.52
C GLY A 79 -13.83 -10.39 -9.23
N LEU A 80 -13.85 -9.09 -9.49
CA LEU A 80 -12.71 -8.42 -10.10
C LEU A 80 -11.50 -8.45 -9.17
N PHE A 81 -11.70 -8.23 -7.88
CA PHE A 81 -10.61 -8.28 -6.92
C PHE A 81 -9.97 -9.67 -6.88
N GLN A 82 -10.77 -10.73 -6.87
CA GLN A 82 -10.26 -12.10 -6.90
C GLN A 82 -9.48 -12.38 -8.19
N ASN A 83 -9.94 -11.86 -9.31
CA ASN A 83 -9.23 -12.01 -10.58
C ASN A 83 -7.86 -11.31 -10.53
N LEU A 84 -7.80 -10.14 -9.93
CA LEU A 84 -6.53 -9.41 -9.78
C LEU A 84 -5.58 -10.15 -8.84
N LEU A 85 -6.08 -10.72 -7.75
CA LEU A 85 -5.27 -11.54 -6.86
C LEU A 85 -4.68 -12.74 -7.61
N ALA A 86 -5.50 -13.44 -8.41
CA ALA A 86 -5.05 -14.60 -9.15
C ALA A 86 -4.01 -14.23 -10.22
N ALA A 87 -4.18 -13.07 -10.86
CA ALA A 87 -3.29 -12.64 -11.94
C ALA A 87 -1.95 -12.14 -11.43
N TYR A 88 -1.96 -11.35 -10.36
CA TYR A 88 -0.75 -10.68 -9.87
C TYR A 88 -0.12 -11.33 -8.66
N ARG A 89 -0.86 -12.10 -7.90
CA ARG A 89 -0.38 -12.87 -6.73
C ARG A 89 0.52 -12.04 -5.80
N PRO A 90 -0.01 -10.93 -5.25
CA PRO A 90 0.79 -10.07 -4.38
C PRO A 90 1.20 -10.81 -3.12
N GLU A 91 2.41 -10.56 -2.65
CA GLU A 91 2.89 -11.16 -1.41
C GLU A 91 2.22 -10.53 -0.19
N TYR A 92 1.85 -9.27 -0.28
CA TYR A 92 1.25 -8.52 0.81
C TYR A 92 0.07 -7.70 0.34
N LEU A 93 -0.85 -7.43 1.28
CA LEU A 93 -1.96 -6.50 1.08
C LEU A 93 -1.88 -5.40 2.14
N TRP A 94 -2.06 -4.15 1.72
CA TRP A 94 -2.22 -3.02 2.61
C TRP A 94 -3.66 -2.56 2.48
N LEU A 95 -4.46 -2.72 3.55
CA LEU A 95 -5.89 -2.56 3.44
C LEU A 95 -6.51 -2.08 4.75
N PRO A 96 -7.75 -1.53 4.70
CA PRO A 96 -8.43 -1.15 5.93
C PRO A 96 -8.56 -2.32 6.89
N GLU A 97 -8.33 -2.07 8.18
CA GLU A 97 -8.34 -3.13 9.18
C GLU A 97 -9.66 -3.90 9.24
N ARG A 98 -10.78 -3.24 8.89
CA ARG A 98 -12.09 -3.90 8.87
C ARG A 98 -12.17 -5.03 7.82
N LEU A 99 -11.31 -5.00 6.81
CA LEU A 99 -11.27 -6.01 5.75
C LEU A 99 -10.23 -7.11 5.99
N GLY A 100 -9.46 -6.98 7.06
CA GLY A 100 -8.35 -7.89 7.31
C GLY A 100 -8.74 -9.34 7.46
N HIS A 101 -9.95 -9.60 7.98
CA HIS A 101 -10.43 -10.97 8.18
C HIS A 101 -10.69 -11.71 6.87
N GLU A 102 -10.94 -10.99 5.79
CA GLU A 102 -11.36 -11.58 4.54
C GLU A 102 -10.20 -12.02 3.67
N TYR A 103 -9.06 -11.34 3.78
CA TYR A 103 -8.02 -11.49 2.77
C TYR A 103 -6.67 -11.91 3.30
N GLY A 104 -6.39 -11.71 4.58
CA GLY A 104 -5.07 -11.94 5.11
C GLY A 104 -4.96 -13.23 5.87
N SER A 105 -3.85 -13.94 5.70
CA SER A 105 -3.54 -15.09 6.54
C SER A 105 -2.76 -14.69 7.78
N GLU A 106 -2.03 -13.58 7.72
CA GLU A 106 -1.21 -13.13 8.84
C GLU A 106 -1.11 -11.61 8.84
N VAL A 107 -1.49 -10.98 9.96
CA VAL A 107 -1.35 -9.54 10.14
C VAL A 107 0.05 -9.24 10.62
N ILE A 108 0.77 -8.38 9.91
CA ILE A 108 2.15 -8.02 10.23
C ILE A 108 2.20 -6.81 11.14
N PHE A 109 1.50 -5.72 10.78
CA PHE A 109 1.39 -4.52 11.62
C PHE A 109 0.27 -3.63 11.10
N GLY A 110 -0.04 -2.57 11.84
CA GLY A 110 -1.07 -1.62 11.46
C GLY A 110 -0.62 -0.18 11.63
N PHE A 111 -1.28 0.73 10.89
CA PHE A 111 -1.04 2.17 10.98
C PHE A 111 -2.26 2.92 10.45
N LYS A 112 -2.79 3.87 11.25
CA LYS A 112 -3.91 4.74 10.83
C LYS A 112 -5.07 3.96 10.23
N HIS A 113 -5.55 2.94 10.94
CA HIS A 113 -6.69 2.10 10.58
C HIS A 113 -6.47 1.21 9.36
N TYR A 114 -5.25 1.10 8.90
CA TYR A 114 -4.83 0.16 7.87
C TYR A 114 -3.92 -0.90 8.48
N ILE A 115 -3.92 -2.07 7.87
CA ILE A 115 -3.03 -3.16 8.29
C ILE A 115 -2.31 -3.75 7.08
N LEU A 116 -1.11 -4.26 7.35
CA LEU A 116 -0.34 -5.03 6.38
C LEU A 116 -0.57 -6.50 6.67
N VAL A 117 -1.03 -7.24 5.69
CA VAL A 117 -1.24 -8.69 5.84
C VAL A 117 -0.43 -9.44 4.81
N LYS A 118 0.04 -10.61 5.20
CA LYS A 118 0.77 -11.51 4.32
C LYS A 118 -0.20 -12.49 3.69
N THR A 119 -0.12 -12.67 2.36
CA THR A 119 -1.05 -13.53 1.63
C THR A 119 -0.59 -14.97 1.50
N GLY A 120 0.71 -15.20 1.56
CA GLY A 120 1.27 -16.51 1.25
C GLY A 120 1.48 -16.75 -0.24
N MET A 121 1.13 -15.78 -1.09
CA MET A 121 1.33 -15.88 -2.53
C MET A 121 2.74 -15.45 -2.92
N THR A 122 3.19 -15.89 -4.09
CA THR A 122 4.47 -15.46 -4.66
C THR A 122 4.19 -14.71 -5.95
N PRO A 123 4.58 -13.43 -6.04
CA PRO A 123 4.32 -12.66 -7.25
C PRO A 123 5.20 -13.11 -8.42
N PRO A 124 4.77 -12.81 -9.66
CA PRO A 124 5.63 -13.05 -10.82
C PRO A 124 6.85 -12.10 -10.77
N PRO A 125 7.90 -12.38 -11.57
CA PRO A 125 9.05 -11.51 -11.62
C PRO A 125 8.67 -10.08 -11.98
N LEU A 126 9.29 -9.11 -11.32
CA LEU A 126 9.02 -7.69 -11.54
C LEU A 126 10.15 -7.07 -12.35
N TYR A 127 9.80 -6.19 -13.28
CA TYR A 127 10.79 -5.43 -14.01
C TYR A 127 11.51 -4.47 -13.07
N LYS A 128 12.80 -4.28 -13.31
CA LYS A 128 13.65 -3.46 -12.45
C LYS A 128 13.16 -2.00 -12.37
N GLU A 129 12.67 -1.48 -13.46
CA GLU A 129 12.22 -0.09 -13.56
C GLU A 129 10.77 0.11 -13.12
N LEU A 130 10.04 -0.97 -12.89
CA LEU A 130 8.64 -0.88 -12.52
C LEU A 130 8.51 -0.29 -11.12
N SER A 131 7.73 0.77 -10.98
CA SER A 131 7.55 1.44 -9.69
C SER A 131 6.09 1.50 -9.25
N LEU A 132 5.14 1.27 -10.15
CA LEU A 132 3.72 1.41 -9.85
C LEU A 132 2.89 0.63 -10.86
N LEU A 133 1.86 -0.02 -10.38
CA LEU A 133 0.84 -0.64 -11.22
C LEU A 133 -0.51 -0.01 -10.92
N LEU A 134 -1.28 0.23 -11.98
CA LEU A 134 -2.66 0.69 -11.86
C LEU A 134 -3.53 -0.22 -12.72
N PRO A 135 -4.65 -0.72 -12.19
CA PRO A 135 -5.55 -1.50 -13.02
C PRO A 135 -6.24 -0.57 -14.01
N THR A 136 -6.37 -1.01 -15.26
CA THR A 136 -7.05 -0.24 -16.28
C THR A 136 -8.50 -0.70 -16.34
N SER A 137 -9.30 -0.17 -15.45
CA SER A 137 -10.69 -0.57 -15.39
C SER A 137 -11.44 -0.15 -16.65
N GLY A 138 -12.21 -1.08 -17.19
CA GLY A 138 -13.04 -0.80 -18.35
C GLY A 138 -12.31 -0.62 -19.65
N SER A 139 -11.01 -0.63 -19.64
CA SER A 139 -10.27 -0.59 -20.88
C SER A 139 -9.82 -1.99 -21.23
N THR A 140 -8.95 -2.05 -22.18
CA THR A 140 -8.49 -3.28 -22.76
C THR A 140 -7.93 -4.25 -21.77
N GLY A 141 -8.70 -4.83 -21.05
CA GLY A 141 -8.35 -6.03 -20.34
C GLY A 141 -6.96 -6.19 -19.81
N SER A 142 -6.50 -5.31 -19.19
CA SER A 142 -5.23 -5.60 -18.54
C SER A 142 -5.44 -6.08 -17.12
#